data_db08aeae105ddf153265af85f68d4d5f
#
_entry.id   db08aeae105ddf153265af85f68d4d5f
#
_cell.length_a   1.000
_cell.length_b   1.000
_cell.length_c   1.000
_cell.angle_alpha   90.00
_cell.angle_beta   90.00
_cell.angle_gamma   90.00
#
_symmetry.space_group_name_H-M   'P 1'
#
loop_
_entity.id
_entity.type
_entity.pdbx_description
1 polymer ?
#
loop_
_entity_poly.entity_id
_entity_poly.type
_entity_poly.pdbx_seq_one_letter_code
_entity_poly.pdbx_strand_id
1 'polypeptide(L)'
;MIKPYATLKWITSVILVIHLTISWIFPEPGILIDLIIFNVAGLLSAVIAFNAPIITDRLAAITIGLACLIWSMGSFISTWNSFFEINIPEIIPDIFYSVFYPLIFLGIIRCFTQRIKISALELLDSVIIAVGFTSVLTAFLLKPAMVEFDGSAFTVFISILYPVGDIVILAMALVYALLNPISRRLLILVSGLIAFALSDLLFIWLSLNGRYEFGSITDDGWIIGLLLISLSLSYPGGEVRHFEKISSYAATIALVASSCLLGIAALKPGYFPNFILLPGFITIALAFIRMSIALKEANTAVSERVLARTDDLTGL
;
A
#
# COMPACT_ATOMS: atom_id res chain seq x y z
N MET A 1 26.57 -9.22 6.64
CA MET A 1 25.55 -8.43 7.39
C MET A 1 26.24 -7.80 8.58
N ILE A 2 26.11 -6.50 8.77
CA ILE A 2 26.77 -5.79 9.87
C ILE A 2 26.17 -6.28 11.17
N LYS A 3 26.97 -6.78 12.12
CA LYS A 3 26.51 -7.34 13.41
C LYS A 3 25.42 -6.48 14.11
N PRO A 4 25.58 -5.14 14.24
CA PRO A 4 24.57 -4.32 14.93
C PRO A 4 23.20 -4.30 14.25
N TYR A 5 23.13 -4.36 12.92
CA TYR A 5 21.87 -4.41 12.19
C TYR A 5 21.12 -5.74 12.40
N ALA A 6 21.84 -6.86 12.43
CA ALA A 6 21.26 -8.15 12.75
C ALA A 6 20.69 -8.17 14.18
N THR A 7 21.44 -7.62 15.14
CA THR A 7 21.00 -7.48 16.53
C THR A 7 19.73 -6.62 16.64
N LEU A 8 19.68 -5.48 15.95
CA LEU A 8 18.51 -4.61 15.92
C LEU A 8 17.25 -5.36 15.47
N LYS A 9 17.32 -6.13 14.37
CA LYS A 9 16.19 -6.92 13.89
C LYS A 9 15.71 -7.95 14.92
N TRP A 10 16.65 -8.66 15.55
CA TRP A 10 16.33 -9.63 16.60
C TRP A 10 15.69 -8.97 17.82
N ILE A 11 16.24 -7.86 18.30
CA ILE A 11 15.68 -7.11 19.43
C ILE A 11 14.24 -6.68 19.12
N THR A 12 14.00 -6.07 17.95
CA THR A 12 12.65 -5.63 17.56
C THR A 12 11.67 -6.78 17.47
N SER A 13 12.08 -7.91 16.85
CA SER A 13 11.24 -9.09 16.76
C SER A 13 10.92 -9.68 18.14
N VAL A 14 11.90 -9.72 19.05
CA VAL A 14 11.70 -10.18 20.43
C VAL A 14 10.76 -9.25 21.21
N ILE A 15 10.92 -7.94 21.09
CA ILE A 15 10.03 -6.95 21.70
C ILE A 15 8.60 -7.14 21.22
N LEU A 16 8.40 -7.35 19.91
CA LEU A 16 7.07 -7.64 19.37
C LEU A 16 6.50 -8.94 19.91
N VAL A 17 7.27 -10.03 19.96
CA VAL A 17 6.80 -11.30 20.51
C VAL A 17 6.44 -11.16 21.99
N ILE A 18 7.21 -10.39 22.75
CA ILE A 18 6.90 -10.11 24.16
C ILE A 18 5.57 -9.36 24.25
N HIS A 19 5.39 -8.29 23.44
CA HIS A 19 4.14 -7.54 23.39
C HIS A 19 2.95 -8.47 23.11
N LEU A 20 2.97 -9.22 21.98
CA LEU A 20 1.93 -10.16 21.59
C LEU A 20 1.60 -11.20 22.68
N THR A 21 2.65 -11.75 23.32
CA THR A 21 2.46 -12.76 24.35
C THR A 21 1.79 -12.18 25.60
N ILE A 22 2.20 -10.99 26.02
CA ILE A 22 1.64 -10.36 27.23
C ILE A 22 0.22 -9.89 26.95
N SER A 23 -0.04 -9.23 25.82
CA SER A 23 -1.40 -8.79 25.43
C SER A 23 -2.37 -9.95 25.30
N TRP A 24 -1.90 -11.13 24.86
CA TRP A 24 -2.72 -12.33 24.80
C TRP A 24 -3.04 -12.93 26.17
N ILE A 25 -2.09 -12.86 27.13
CA ILE A 25 -2.28 -13.40 28.49
C ILE A 25 -3.06 -12.42 29.38
N PHE A 26 -2.80 -11.13 29.19
CA PHE A 26 -3.40 -10.02 29.94
C PHE A 26 -4.07 -9.06 28.97
N PRO A 27 -5.32 -9.31 28.58
CA PRO A 27 -6.02 -8.53 27.56
C PRO A 27 -6.39 -7.11 28.00
N GLU A 28 -6.27 -6.78 29.29
CA GLU A 28 -6.53 -5.42 29.76
C GLU A 28 -5.40 -4.48 29.36
N PRO A 29 -5.72 -3.32 28.75
CA PRO A 29 -4.71 -2.36 28.31
C PRO A 29 -3.81 -1.87 29.43
N GLY A 30 -2.50 -1.89 29.19
CA GLY A 30 -1.48 -1.49 30.19
C GLY A 30 -0.49 -0.46 29.63
N ILE A 31 -0.21 0.60 30.41
CA ILE A 31 0.73 1.66 30.00
C ILE A 31 2.08 1.08 29.53
N LEU A 32 2.62 0.10 30.24
CA LEU A 32 3.92 -0.47 29.86
C LEU A 32 3.85 -1.22 28.52
N ILE A 33 2.79 -1.98 28.30
CA ILE A 33 2.64 -2.87 27.15
C ILE A 33 2.16 -2.08 25.94
N ASP A 34 1.03 -1.40 26.05
CA ASP A 34 0.36 -0.80 24.89
C ASP A 34 0.82 0.63 24.58
N LEU A 35 1.30 1.40 25.58
CA LEU A 35 1.87 2.70 25.31
C LEU A 35 3.38 2.62 25.01
N ILE A 36 4.16 1.88 25.82
CA ILE A 36 5.62 1.92 25.69
C ILE A 36 6.12 0.84 24.73
N ILE A 37 5.89 -0.44 25.02
CA ILE A 37 6.46 -1.56 24.23
C ILE A 37 5.92 -1.54 22.80
N PHE A 38 4.63 -1.33 22.62
CA PHE A 38 3.98 -1.21 21.32
C PHE A 38 4.62 -0.11 20.45
N ASN A 39 4.66 1.11 20.97
CA ASN A 39 5.20 2.24 20.19
C ASN A 39 6.73 2.15 19.99
N VAL A 40 7.47 1.56 20.93
CA VAL A 40 8.89 1.26 20.73
C VAL A 40 9.09 0.26 19.60
N ALA A 41 8.25 -0.77 19.47
CA ALA A 41 8.33 -1.72 18.35
C ALA A 41 8.08 -1.02 16.99
N GLY A 42 7.13 -0.09 16.93
CA GLY A 42 6.88 0.74 15.75
C GLY A 42 8.08 1.62 15.38
N LEU A 43 8.64 2.34 16.35
CA LEU A 43 9.82 3.18 16.15
C LEU A 43 11.05 2.36 15.72
N LEU A 44 11.26 1.19 16.30
CA LEU A 44 12.35 0.30 15.90
C LEU A 44 12.16 -0.24 14.48
N SER A 45 10.93 -0.43 14.02
CA SER A 45 10.63 -0.77 12.63
C SER A 45 11.11 0.33 11.68
N ALA A 46 10.91 1.61 12.03
CA ALA A 46 11.48 2.73 11.28
C ALA A 46 13.01 2.70 11.26
N VAL A 47 13.65 2.45 12.40
CA VAL A 47 15.12 2.36 12.51
C VAL A 47 15.68 1.22 11.66
N ILE A 48 14.98 0.07 11.59
CA ILE A 48 15.34 -1.06 10.70
C ILE A 48 15.32 -0.60 9.24
N ALA A 49 14.25 0.09 8.81
CA ALA A 49 14.13 0.57 7.44
C ALA A 49 15.26 1.57 7.09
N PHE A 50 15.51 2.58 7.94
CA PHE A 50 16.56 3.57 7.73
C PHE A 50 17.97 2.95 7.60
N ASN A 51 18.22 1.85 8.30
CA ASN A 51 19.53 1.19 8.33
C ASN A 51 19.61 -0.04 7.41
N ALA A 52 18.64 -0.26 6.52
CA ALA A 52 18.62 -1.42 5.62
C ALA A 52 19.87 -1.45 4.71
N PRO A 53 20.78 -2.43 4.86
CA PRO A 53 22.07 -2.42 4.18
C PRO A 53 22.05 -2.94 2.75
N ILE A 54 21.01 -3.70 2.39
CA ILE A 54 20.92 -4.42 1.11
C ILE A 54 20.25 -3.58 0.03
N ILE A 55 19.47 -2.58 0.44
CA ILE A 55 18.76 -1.75 -0.52
C ILE A 55 19.71 -0.72 -1.13
N THR A 56 19.81 -0.72 -2.46
CA THR A 56 20.68 0.19 -3.21
C THR A 56 20.06 1.57 -3.36
N ASP A 57 18.72 1.64 -3.48
CA ASP A 57 18.00 2.93 -3.47
C ASP A 57 17.79 3.41 -2.03
N ARG A 58 18.68 4.30 -1.60
CA ARG A 58 18.61 4.89 -0.26
C ARG A 58 17.31 5.64 -0.01
N LEU A 59 16.71 6.21 -1.06
CA LEU A 59 15.46 6.95 -0.94
C LEU A 59 14.28 6.03 -0.60
N ALA A 60 14.26 4.80 -1.12
CA ALA A 60 13.27 3.81 -0.73
C ALA A 60 13.34 3.47 0.76
N ALA A 61 14.55 3.27 1.29
CA ALA A 61 14.75 3.02 2.72
C ALA A 61 14.32 4.22 3.58
N ILE A 62 14.63 5.45 3.13
CA ILE A 62 14.26 6.67 3.83
C ILE A 62 12.74 6.87 3.82
N THR A 63 12.07 6.72 2.68
CA THR A 63 10.61 6.94 2.59
C THR A 63 9.83 5.91 3.38
N ILE A 64 10.22 4.63 3.35
CA ILE A 64 9.60 3.59 4.18
C ILE A 64 9.89 3.83 5.67
N GLY A 65 11.12 4.20 6.02
CA GLY A 65 11.47 4.53 7.39
C GLY A 65 10.69 5.74 7.92
N LEU A 66 10.53 6.80 7.11
CA LEU A 66 9.71 7.95 7.46
C LEU A 66 8.21 7.57 7.58
N ALA A 67 7.70 6.71 6.71
CA ALA A 67 6.33 6.21 6.83
C ALA A 67 6.12 5.50 8.18
N CYS A 68 6.98 4.54 8.52
CA CYS A 68 6.90 3.83 9.80
C CYS A 68 7.04 4.79 11.00
N LEU A 69 7.97 5.77 10.92
CA LEU A 69 8.18 6.74 11.99
C LEU A 69 6.93 7.61 12.20
N ILE A 70 6.39 8.18 11.14
CA ILE A 70 5.23 9.07 11.18
C ILE A 70 4.01 8.31 11.69
N TRP A 71 3.76 7.09 11.18
CA TRP A 71 2.68 6.26 11.70
C TRP A 71 2.83 5.99 13.20
N SER A 72 4.04 5.61 13.64
CA SER A 72 4.32 5.36 15.07
C SER A 72 4.15 6.61 15.93
N MET A 73 4.42 7.81 15.41
CA MET A 73 4.15 9.06 16.11
C MET A 73 2.64 9.31 16.28
N GLY A 74 1.86 9.08 15.24
CA GLY A 74 0.39 9.15 15.32
C GLY A 74 -0.16 8.16 16.34
N SER A 75 0.32 6.92 16.30
CA SER A 75 -0.02 5.87 17.26
C SER A 75 0.34 6.26 18.70
N PHE A 76 1.54 6.77 18.92
CA PHE A 76 1.96 7.23 20.25
C PHE A 76 1.03 8.34 20.78
N ILE A 77 0.67 9.32 19.96
CA ILE A 77 -0.22 10.42 20.35
C ILE A 77 -1.63 9.88 20.68
N SER A 78 -2.16 8.99 19.85
CA SER A 78 -3.47 8.36 20.06
C SER A 78 -3.49 7.55 21.37
N THR A 79 -2.49 6.69 21.55
CA THR A 79 -2.33 5.85 22.75
C THR A 79 -2.17 6.69 24.02
N TRP A 80 -1.33 7.73 23.93
CA TRP A 80 -1.12 8.65 25.05
C TRP A 80 -2.41 9.34 25.45
N ASN A 81 -3.19 9.80 24.47
CA ASN A 81 -4.49 10.43 24.71
C ASN A 81 -5.48 9.47 25.40
N SER A 82 -5.49 8.20 24.98
CA SER A 82 -6.36 7.17 25.56
C SER A 82 -6.04 6.86 27.03
N PHE A 83 -4.73 6.82 27.39
CA PHE A 83 -4.33 6.52 28.78
C PHE A 83 -4.45 7.70 29.73
N PHE A 84 -4.25 8.92 29.26
CA PHE A 84 -4.17 10.11 30.12
C PHE A 84 -5.32 11.10 29.95
N GLU A 85 -6.29 10.82 29.05
CA GLU A 85 -7.49 11.62 28.82
C GLU A 85 -7.20 13.13 28.60
N ILE A 86 -6.09 13.44 27.90
CA ILE A 86 -5.60 14.81 27.70
C ILE A 86 -6.49 15.62 26.74
N ASN A 87 -7.46 14.96 26.08
CA ASN A 87 -8.35 15.55 25.08
C ASN A 87 -7.61 16.13 23.86
N ILE A 88 -6.58 15.42 23.37
CA ILE A 88 -5.93 15.75 22.11
C ILE A 88 -6.95 15.55 20.98
N PRO A 89 -7.18 16.57 20.12
CA PRO A 89 -8.09 16.40 18.99
C PRO A 89 -7.68 15.21 18.09
N GLU A 90 -8.64 14.36 17.73
CA GLU A 90 -8.40 13.17 16.87
C GLU A 90 -7.78 13.51 15.52
N ILE A 91 -7.99 14.73 15.02
CA ILE A 91 -7.37 15.22 13.80
C ILE A 91 -5.83 15.18 13.84
N ILE A 92 -5.21 15.24 15.03
CA ILE A 92 -3.75 15.27 15.15
C ILE A 92 -3.16 13.91 14.80
N PRO A 93 -3.50 12.78 15.44
CA PRO A 93 -3.03 11.48 15.00
C PRO A 93 -3.45 11.16 13.56
N ASP A 94 -4.63 11.59 13.10
CA ASP A 94 -5.11 11.39 11.74
C ASP A 94 -4.22 12.02 10.66
N ILE A 95 -3.66 13.20 10.93
CA ILE A 95 -2.67 13.81 10.02
C ILE A 95 -1.44 12.90 9.86
N PHE A 96 -0.93 12.34 10.96
CA PHE A 96 0.21 11.43 10.90
C PHE A 96 -0.11 10.16 10.10
N TYR A 97 -1.25 9.55 10.35
CA TYR A 97 -1.71 8.38 9.61
C TYR A 97 -1.94 8.68 8.12
N SER A 98 -2.49 9.85 7.80
CA SER A 98 -2.70 10.26 6.41
C SER A 98 -1.38 10.44 5.65
N VAL A 99 -0.34 10.99 6.29
CA VAL A 99 0.99 11.20 5.67
C VAL A 99 1.74 9.87 5.49
N PHE A 100 1.42 8.85 6.26
CA PHE A 100 1.96 7.50 6.06
C PHE A 100 1.75 6.99 4.63
N TYR A 101 0.54 7.13 4.07
CA TYR A 101 0.17 6.56 2.77
C TYR A 101 1.02 7.06 1.60
N PRO A 102 1.20 8.36 1.35
CA PRO A 102 2.06 8.81 0.27
C PRO A 102 3.53 8.42 0.47
N LEU A 103 4.01 8.35 1.69
CA LEU A 103 5.40 7.94 1.96
C LEU A 103 5.62 6.46 1.71
N ILE A 104 4.74 5.59 2.21
CA ILE A 104 4.86 4.14 1.99
C ILE A 104 4.66 3.79 0.50
N PHE A 105 3.73 4.46 -0.20
CA PHE A 105 3.52 4.33 -1.63
C PHE A 105 4.78 4.65 -2.42
N LEU A 106 5.41 5.81 -2.16
CA LEU A 106 6.67 6.19 -2.80
C LEU A 106 7.79 5.20 -2.48
N GLY A 107 7.88 4.75 -1.24
CA GLY A 107 8.87 3.78 -0.79
C GLY A 107 8.75 2.44 -1.52
N ILE A 108 7.53 1.93 -1.65
CA ILE A 108 7.25 0.68 -2.35
C ILE A 108 7.58 0.81 -3.84
N ILE A 109 7.12 1.85 -4.53
CA ILE A 109 7.46 2.09 -5.93
C ILE A 109 8.98 2.08 -6.12
N ARG A 110 9.71 2.80 -5.29
CA ARG A 110 11.16 2.86 -5.39
C ARG A 110 11.87 1.55 -5.06
N CYS A 111 11.33 0.74 -4.16
CA CYS A 111 11.84 -0.61 -3.93
C CYS A 111 11.79 -1.48 -5.19
N PHE A 112 10.81 -1.25 -6.04
CA PHE A 112 10.55 -2.06 -7.23
C PHE A 112 11.26 -1.53 -8.48
N THR A 113 11.44 -0.20 -8.60
CA THR A 113 11.94 0.44 -9.82
C THR A 113 13.47 0.44 -9.97
N GLN A 114 14.22 -0.06 -9.01
CA GLN A 114 15.69 0.09 -8.92
C GLN A 114 16.52 -0.44 -10.08
N ARG A 115 15.98 -1.24 -11.01
CA ARG A 115 16.76 -1.84 -12.09
C ARG A 115 16.13 -1.78 -13.48
N ILE A 116 15.03 -1.08 -13.66
CA ILE A 116 14.30 -1.11 -14.94
C ILE A 116 14.18 0.30 -15.49
N LYS A 117 14.61 0.46 -16.75
CA LYS A 117 13.96 1.48 -17.60
C LYS A 117 12.57 0.96 -17.90
N ILE A 118 11.63 1.24 -17.01
CA ILE A 118 10.22 0.93 -17.23
C ILE A 118 9.78 1.81 -18.40
N SER A 119 9.22 1.22 -19.44
CA SER A 119 8.59 1.99 -20.50
C SER A 119 7.37 2.75 -19.94
N ALA A 120 7.01 3.87 -20.57
CA ALA A 120 5.81 4.60 -20.15
C ALA A 120 4.55 3.73 -20.20
N LEU A 121 4.48 2.80 -21.17
CA LEU A 121 3.37 1.86 -21.31
C LEU A 121 3.32 0.85 -20.16
N GLU A 122 4.45 0.27 -19.75
CA GLU A 122 4.53 -0.66 -18.62
C GLU A 122 4.15 0.02 -17.29
N LEU A 123 4.58 1.26 -17.09
CA LEU A 123 4.20 2.05 -15.93
C LEU A 123 2.69 2.27 -15.92
N LEU A 124 2.10 2.68 -17.05
CA LEU A 124 0.66 2.87 -17.17
C LEU A 124 -0.11 1.56 -16.96
N ASP A 125 0.34 0.44 -17.52
CA ASP A 125 -0.27 -0.86 -17.28
C ASP A 125 -0.28 -1.20 -15.79
N SER A 126 0.81 -0.98 -15.08
CA SER A 126 0.91 -1.22 -13.63
C SER A 126 -0.06 -0.35 -12.83
N VAL A 127 -0.16 0.94 -13.19
CA VAL A 127 -1.10 1.87 -12.53
C VAL A 127 -2.56 1.50 -12.84
N ILE A 128 -2.88 1.14 -14.08
CA ILE A 128 -4.23 0.69 -14.49
C ILE A 128 -4.63 -0.56 -13.69
N ILE A 129 -3.73 -1.53 -13.57
CA ILE A 129 -3.98 -2.75 -12.80
C ILE A 129 -4.22 -2.39 -11.32
N ALA A 130 -3.35 -1.59 -10.71
CA ALA A 130 -3.47 -1.20 -9.31
C ALA A 130 -4.80 -0.47 -9.04
N VAL A 131 -5.12 0.56 -9.83
CA VAL A 131 -6.34 1.36 -9.65
C VAL A 131 -7.61 0.55 -9.99
N GLY A 132 -7.55 -0.30 -11.02
CA GLY A 132 -8.67 -1.16 -11.40
C GLY A 132 -8.98 -2.23 -10.35
N PHE A 133 -7.95 -2.89 -9.81
CA PHE A 133 -8.14 -3.80 -8.66
C PHE A 133 -8.64 -3.06 -7.42
N THR A 134 -8.13 -1.86 -7.15
CA THR A 134 -8.63 -1.00 -6.07
C THR A 134 -10.12 -0.74 -6.24
N SER A 135 -10.59 -0.41 -7.45
CA SER A 135 -12.01 -0.20 -7.72
C SER A 135 -12.87 -1.40 -7.30
N VAL A 136 -12.46 -2.60 -7.71
CA VAL A 136 -13.17 -3.84 -7.41
C VAL A 136 -13.10 -4.19 -5.92
N LEU A 137 -11.92 -4.17 -5.34
CA LEU A 137 -11.72 -4.49 -3.92
C LEU A 137 -12.48 -3.52 -3.02
N THR A 138 -12.42 -2.21 -3.32
CA THR A 138 -13.18 -1.18 -2.59
C THR A 138 -14.68 -1.47 -2.63
N ALA A 139 -15.21 -1.83 -3.80
CA ALA A 139 -16.63 -2.14 -3.93
C ALA A 139 -17.07 -3.34 -3.09
N PHE A 140 -16.26 -4.40 -3.04
CA PHE A 140 -16.61 -5.63 -2.33
C PHE A 140 -16.28 -5.59 -0.83
N LEU A 141 -15.16 -4.99 -0.45
CA LEU A 141 -14.69 -4.99 0.95
C LEU A 141 -15.27 -3.84 1.75
N LEU A 142 -15.38 -2.64 1.17
CA LEU A 142 -15.88 -1.48 1.92
C LEU A 142 -17.38 -1.40 1.98
N LYS A 143 -18.12 -1.90 0.99
CA LYS A 143 -19.57 -1.87 1.04
C LYS A 143 -20.18 -2.48 2.31
N PRO A 144 -19.75 -3.66 2.80
CA PRO A 144 -20.25 -4.22 4.05
C PRO A 144 -19.86 -3.40 5.31
N ALA A 145 -18.75 -2.66 5.22
CA ALA A 145 -18.24 -1.85 6.32
C ALA A 145 -18.85 -0.43 6.37
N MET A 146 -19.47 0.02 5.30
CA MET A 146 -20.05 1.36 5.21
C MET A 146 -21.50 1.39 5.72
N VAL A 147 -21.63 1.44 7.00
CA VAL A 147 -22.80 2.04 7.66
C VAL A 147 -22.58 3.56 7.62
N GLU A 148 -23.65 4.34 7.45
CA GLU A 148 -23.67 5.80 7.26
C GLU A 148 -22.55 6.52 8.02
N PHE A 149 -21.62 7.14 7.25
CA PHE A 149 -20.61 8.00 7.83
C PHE A 149 -21.26 9.33 8.22
N ASP A 150 -21.55 9.51 9.50
CA ASP A 150 -21.95 10.79 10.08
C ASP A 150 -20.70 11.59 10.47
N GLY A 151 -20.63 12.83 10.06
CA GLY A 151 -19.55 13.70 10.48
C GLY A 151 -19.20 14.83 9.50
N SER A 152 -18.15 15.58 9.81
CA SER A 152 -17.61 16.60 8.91
C SER A 152 -17.08 15.97 7.62
N ALA A 153 -17.05 16.73 6.52
CA ALA A 153 -16.47 16.28 5.25
C ALA A 153 -15.02 15.77 5.41
N PHE A 154 -14.29 16.34 6.36
CA PHE A 154 -12.91 15.91 6.67
C PHE A 154 -12.90 14.55 7.37
N THR A 155 -13.76 14.32 8.36
CA THR A 155 -13.87 13.02 9.05
C THR A 155 -14.22 11.90 8.07
N VAL A 156 -15.20 12.16 7.19
CA VAL A 156 -15.58 11.23 6.13
C VAL A 156 -14.40 10.95 5.19
N PHE A 157 -13.67 12.00 4.78
CA PHE A 157 -12.49 11.85 3.92
C PHE A 157 -11.43 10.95 4.57
N ILE A 158 -11.10 11.17 5.82
CA ILE A 158 -10.09 10.37 6.55
C ILE A 158 -10.55 8.92 6.71
N SER A 159 -11.80 8.70 7.09
CA SER A 159 -12.36 7.34 7.25
C SER A 159 -12.32 6.53 5.95
N ILE A 160 -12.37 7.20 4.80
CA ILE A 160 -12.25 6.57 3.47
C ILE A 160 -10.78 6.40 3.06
N LEU A 161 -9.93 7.36 3.43
CA LEU A 161 -8.53 7.39 3.01
C LEU A 161 -7.77 6.14 3.45
N TYR A 162 -7.98 5.68 4.68
CA TYR A 162 -7.24 4.54 5.24
C TYR A 162 -7.53 3.26 4.48
N PRO A 163 -8.76 2.74 4.40
CA PRO A 163 -9.02 1.48 3.72
C PRO A 163 -8.74 1.55 2.21
N VAL A 164 -8.97 2.70 1.57
CA VAL A 164 -8.64 2.88 0.15
C VAL A 164 -7.12 2.92 -0.04
N GLY A 165 -6.39 3.61 0.83
CA GLY A 165 -4.93 3.66 0.81
C GLY A 165 -4.31 2.26 0.93
N ASP A 166 -4.79 1.45 1.87
CA ASP A 166 -4.33 0.07 2.06
C ASP A 166 -4.59 -0.82 0.85
N ILE A 167 -5.79 -0.72 0.28
CA ILE A 167 -6.14 -1.47 -0.92
C ILE A 167 -5.24 -1.07 -2.09
N VAL A 168 -4.97 0.23 -2.28
CA VAL A 168 -4.07 0.72 -3.34
C VAL A 168 -2.67 0.16 -3.16
N ILE A 169 -2.12 0.24 -1.95
CA ILE A 169 -0.77 -0.24 -1.65
C ILE A 169 -0.68 -1.76 -1.82
N LEU A 170 -1.66 -2.49 -1.32
CA LEU A 170 -1.73 -3.94 -1.48
C LEU A 170 -1.90 -4.34 -2.94
N ALA A 171 -2.78 -3.67 -3.70
CA ALA A 171 -2.95 -3.93 -5.12
C ALA A 171 -1.65 -3.72 -5.90
N MET A 172 -0.90 -2.64 -5.62
CA MET A 172 0.41 -2.41 -6.23
C MET A 172 1.40 -3.52 -5.92
N ALA A 173 1.48 -3.96 -4.67
CA ALA A 173 2.39 -5.03 -4.26
C ALA A 173 2.02 -6.37 -4.93
N LEU A 174 0.72 -6.68 -5.03
CA LEU A 174 0.22 -7.86 -5.72
C LEU A 174 0.50 -7.81 -7.23
N VAL A 175 0.28 -6.66 -7.87
CA VAL A 175 0.63 -6.46 -9.28
C VAL A 175 2.11 -6.71 -9.51
N TYR A 176 2.96 -6.15 -8.65
CA TYR A 176 4.38 -6.40 -8.72
C TYR A 176 4.71 -7.89 -8.52
N ALA A 177 4.02 -8.57 -7.61
CA ALA A 177 4.17 -10.01 -7.38
C ALA A 177 3.80 -10.84 -8.61
N LEU A 178 2.79 -10.43 -9.35
CA LEU A 178 2.37 -11.09 -10.59
C LEU A 178 3.34 -10.87 -11.75
N LEU A 179 4.02 -9.72 -11.77
CA LEU A 179 4.93 -9.32 -12.86
C LEU A 179 6.38 -9.74 -12.62
N ASN A 180 6.75 -10.15 -11.42
CA ASN A 180 8.13 -10.45 -11.06
C ASN A 180 8.28 -11.82 -10.40
N PRO A 181 9.47 -12.46 -10.48
CA PRO A 181 9.70 -13.71 -9.79
C PRO A 181 9.58 -13.52 -8.28
N ILE A 182 8.97 -14.50 -7.64
CA ILE A 182 8.77 -14.52 -6.20
C ILE A 182 10.13 -14.47 -5.50
N SER A 183 10.35 -13.43 -4.71
CA SER A 183 11.55 -13.26 -3.88
C SER A 183 11.19 -13.19 -2.41
N ARG A 184 12.16 -13.45 -1.52
CA ARG A 184 11.94 -13.32 -0.08
C ARG A 184 11.53 -11.90 0.30
N ARG A 185 12.12 -10.88 -0.33
CA ARG A 185 11.73 -9.47 -0.14
C ARG A 185 10.25 -9.27 -0.45
N LEU A 186 9.80 -9.76 -1.60
CA LEU A 186 8.43 -9.62 -2.05
C LEU A 186 7.45 -10.33 -1.12
N LEU A 187 7.73 -11.58 -0.75
CA LEU A 187 6.86 -12.34 0.15
C LEU A 187 6.69 -11.64 1.50
N ILE A 188 7.80 -11.19 2.12
CA ILE A 188 7.76 -10.51 3.41
C ILE A 188 7.05 -9.16 3.30
N LEU A 189 7.29 -8.39 2.22
CA LEU A 189 6.62 -7.12 1.98
C LEU A 189 5.11 -7.31 1.82
N VAL A 190 4.69 -8.22 0.95
CA VAL A 190 3.25 -8.50 0.73
C VAL A 190 2.59 -9.01 2.00
N SER A 191 3.25 -9.89 2.76
CA SER A 191 2.72 -10.35 4.05
C SER A 191 2.55 -9.19 5.04
N GLY A 192 3.49 -8.24 5.09
CA GLY A 192 3.39 -7.06 5.94
C GLY A 192 2.24 -6.14 5.53
N LEU A 193 2.07 -5.90 4.23
CA LEU A 193 0.97 -5.09 3.70
C LEU A 193 -0.39 -5.75 3.92
N ILE A 194 -0.47 -7.07 3.79
CA ILE A 194 -1.70 -7.81 4.10
C ILE A 194 -2.04 -7.70 5.58
N ALA A 195 -1.05 -7.90 6.47
CA ALA A 195 -1.27 -7.78 7.92
C ALA A 195 -1.78 -6.37 8.29
N PHE A 196 -1.15 -5.32 7.73
CA PHE A 196 -1.53 -3.94 7.97
C PHE A 196 -2.96 -3.65 7.47
N ALA A 197 -3.27 -3.98 6.22
CA ALA A 197 -4.57 -3.75 5.61
C ALA A 197 -5.70 -4.55 6.30
N LEU A 198 -5.44 -5.79 6.71
CA LEU A 198 -6.41 -6.58 7.46
C LEU A 198 -6.70 -5.96 8.83
N SER A 199 -5.70 -5.37 9.48
CA SER A 199 -5.88 -4.68 10.76
C SER A 199 -6.77 -3.45 10.60
N ASP A 200 -6.58 -2.64 9.56
CA ASP A 200 -7.45 -1.50 9.28
C ASP A 200 -8.89 -1.94 9.00
N LEU A 201 -9.08 -2.98 8.21
CA LEU A 201 -10.43 -3.52 7.93
C LEU A 201 -11.10 -4.06 9.21
N LEU A 202 -10.36 -4.78 10.05
CA LEU A 202 -10.86 -5.28 11.32
C LEU A 202 -11.16 -4.13 12.30
N PHE A 203 -10.29 -3.13 12.37
CA PHE A 203 -10.51 -1.92 13.16
C PHE A 203 -11.81 -1.22 12.78
N ILE A 204 -12.02 -0.97 11.49
CA ILE A 204 -13.25 -0.35 10.99
C ILE A 204 -14.47 -1.20 11.37
N TRP A 205 -14.39 -2.52 11.16
CA TRP A 205 -15.49 -3.41 11.48
C TRP A 205 -15.80 -3.43 12.98
N LEU A 206 -14.79 -3.51 13.84
CA LEU A 206 -14.95 -3.50 15.29
C LEU A 206 -15.48 -2.15 15.77
N SER A 207 -14.95 -1.03 15.26
CA SER A 207 -15.37 0.33 15.62
C SER A 207 -16.83 0.60 15.25
N LEU A 208 -17.26 0.21 14.05
CA LEU A 208 -18.64 0.35 13.60
C LEU A 208 -19.63 -0.48 14.43
N ASN A 209 -19.18 -1.59 15.02
CA ASN A 209 -19.99 -2.43 15.90
C ASN A 209 -19.85 -2.07 17.38
N GLY A 210 -19.11 -1.00 17.72
CA GLY A 210 -18.87 -0.58 19.11
C GLY A 210 -18.10 -1.65 19.93
N ARG A 211 -17.27 -2.46 19.27
CA ARG A 211 -16.50 -3.57 19.85
C ARG A 211 -15.00 -3.35 19.83
N TYR A 212 -14.55 -2.25 19.26
CA TYR A 212 -13.13 -1.94 19.30
C TYR A 212 -12.74 -1.55 20.73
N GLU A 213 -11.76 -2.23 21.25
CA GLU A 213 -11.08 -1.95 22.50
C GLU A 213 -9.60 -1.73 22.20
N PHE A 214 -9.03 -0.75 22.86
CA PHE A 214 -7.61 -0.44 22.74
C PHE A 214 -6.75 -1.63 23.23
N GLY A 215 -5.65 -1.94 22.53
CA GLY A 215 -4.84 -3.13 22.81
C GLY A 215 -5.38 -4.43 22.19
N SER A 216 -6.37 -4.31 21.28
CA SER A 216 -6.93 -5.47 20.59
C SER A 216 -6.00 -6.05 19.53
N ILE A 217 -6.35 -7.22 18.98
CA ILE A 217 -5.57 -7.91 17.94
C ILE A 217 -5.35 -7.07 16.65
N THR A 218 -6.18 -6.05 16.44
CA THR A 218 -6.01 -5.12 15.33
C THR A 218 -4.74 -4.29 15.48
N ASP A 219 -4.45 -3.86 16.70
CA ASP A 219 -3.29 -3.05 17.02
C ASP A 219 -2.01 -3.86 16.78
N ASP A 220 -2.01 -5.12 17.20
CA ASP A 220 -0.92 -6.06 16.95
C ASP A 220 -0.63 -6.24 15.46
N GLY A 221 -1.65 -6.32 14.63
CA GLY A 221 -1.50 -6.50 13.20
C GLY A 221 -0.86 -5.31 12.50
N TRP A 222 -1.10 -4.07 12.94
CA TRP A 222 -0.40 -2.89 12.41
C TRP A 222 1.10 -2.96 12.69
N ILE A 223 1.50 -3.27 13.92
CA ILE A 223 2.93 -3.38 14.27
C ILE A 223 3.61 -4.55 13.56
N ILE A 224 2.94 -5.68 13.44
CA ILE A 224 3.43 -6.81 12.63
C ILE A 224 3.63 -6.35 11.19
N GLY A 225 2.67 -5.63 10.62
CA GLY A 225 2.74 -5.07 9.28
C GLY A 225 3.95 -4.17 9.08
N LEU A 226 4.12 -3.16 9.94
CA LEU A 226 5.26 -2.23 9.89
C LEU A 226 6.60 -2.94 10.02
N LEU A 227 6.71 -3.91 10.94
CA LEU A 227 7.94 -4.67 11.12
C LEU A 227 8.25 -5.51 9.88
N LEU A 228 7.29 -6.23 9.31
CA LEU A 228 7.49 -7.04 8.11
C LEU A 228 7.85 -6.18 6.90
N ILE A 229 7.19 -5.03 6.70
CA ILE A 229 7.53 -4.08 5.64
C ILE A 229 8.99 -3.64 5.78
N SER A 230 9.41 -3.25 6.97
CA SER A 230 10.79 -2.82 7.25
C SER A 230 11.80 -3.96 7.08
N LEU A 231 11.49 -5.17 7.56
CA LEU A 231 12.31 -6.36 7.41
C LEU A 231 12.49 -6.77 5.95
N SER A 232 11.50 -6.52 5.09
CA SER A 232 11.58 -6.84 3.66
C SER A 232 12.80 -6.19 3.00
N LEU A 233 13.18 -4.99 3.42
CA LEU A 233 14.35 -4.26 2.94
C LEU A 233 15.69 -4.94 3.26
N SER A 234 15.67 -5.92 4.17
CA SER A 234 16.86 -6.71 4.56
C SER A 234 17.19 -7.84 3.59
N TYR A 235 16.36 -8.08 2.61
CA TYR A 235 16.51 -9.17 1.65
C TYR A 235 16.75 -8.65 0.24
N PRO A 236 17.51 -9.37 -0.61
CA PRO A 236 17.69 -8.99 -1.99
C PRO A 236 16.37 -9.07 -2.75
N GLY A 237 16.15 -8.16 -3.70
CA GLY A 237 15.07 -8.26 -4.68
C GLY A 237 15.34 -9.42 -5.64
N GLY A 238 14.29 -9.97 -6.25
CA GLY A 238 14.41 -10.96 -7.32
C GLY A 238 15.02 -10.37 -8.58
N GLU A 239 15.54 -11.23 -9.47
CA GLU A 239 15.92 -10.82 -10.82
C GLU A 239 14.67 -10.50 -11.63
N VAL A 240 14.73 -9.40 -12.37
CA VAL A 240 13.59 -8.96 -13.18
C VAL A 240 13.50 -9.83 -14.43
N ARG A 241 12.35 -10.41 -14.69
CA ARG A 241 12.02 -11.03 -15.99
C ARG A 241 11.18 -10.06 -16.81
N HIS A 242 11.50 -9.92 -18.09
CA HIS A 242 10.66 -9.17 -19.02
C HIS A 242 9.35 -9.91 -19.27
N PHE A 243 8.24 -9.34 -18.79
CA PHE A 243 6.90 -9.91 -18.97
C PHE A 243 5.96 -8.93 -19.70
N GLU A 244 6.40 -8.37 -20.82
CA GLU A 244 5.59 -7.43 -21.63
C GLU A 244 4.16 -7.94 -21.92
N LYS A 245 4.00 -9.25 -22.16
CA LYS A 245 2.69 -9.80 -22.54
C LYS A 245 1.72 -9.94 -21.35
N ILE A 246 2.20 -10.30 -20.16
CA ILE A 246 1.33 -10.54 -18.98
C ILE A 246 0.77 -9.21 -18.46
N SER A 247 1.56 -8.15 -18.47
CA SER A 247 1.15 -6.81 -18.04
C SER A 247 -0.07 -6.31 -18.81
N SER A 248 -0.06 -6.43 -20.14
CA SER A 248 -1.16 -5.95 -20.99
C SER A 248 -2.47 -6.73 -20.77
N TYR A 249 -2.41 -8.05 -20.57
CA TYR A 249 -3.61 -8.85 -20.25
C TYR A 249 -4.19 -8.49 -18.87
N ALA A 250 -3.34 -8.35 -17.86
CA ALA A 250 -3.78 -7.97 -16.52
C ALA A 250 -4.41 -6.57 -16.51
N ALA A 251 -3.83 -5.59 -17.22
CA ALA A 251 -4.40 -4.26 -17.38
C ALA A 251 -5.77 -4.29 -18.08
N THR A 252 -5.93 -5.16 -19.10
CA THR A 252 -7.20 -5.34 -19.78
C THR A 252 -8.26 -5.94 -18.85
N ILE A 253 -7.90 -6.94 -18.04
CA ILE A 253 -8.80 -7.55 -17.05
C ILE A 253 -9.23 -6.50 -16.02
N ALA A 254 -8.30 -5.70 -15.49
CA ALA A 254 -8.59 -4.64 -14.53
C ALA A 254 -9.53 -3.58 -15.12
N LEU A 255 -9.31 -3.19 -16.38
CA LEU A 255 -10.19 -2.27 -17.11
C LEU A 255 -11.60 -2.82 -17.28
N VAL A 256 -11.71 -4.08 -17.73
CA VAL A 256 -13.02 -4.73 -17.92
C VAL A 256 -13.76 -4.85 -16.58
N ALA A 257 -13.08 -5.30 -15.53
CA ALA A 257 -13.66 -5.42 -14.19
C ALA A 257 -14.16 -4.07 -13.65
N SER A 258 -13.37 -2.99 -13.80
CA SER A 258 -13.78 -1.64 -13.41
C SER A 258 -14.99 -1.15 -14.23
N SER A 259 -15.00 -1.41 -15.53
CA SER A 259 -16.13 -1.05 -16.41
C SER A 259 -17.39 -1.82 -16.04
N CYS A 260 -17.29 -3.11 -15.72
CA CYS A 260 -18.41 -3.92 -15.22
C CYS A 260 -18.95 -3.37 -13.89
N LEU A 261 -18.06 -2.96 -12.97
CA LEU A 261 -18.46 -2.35 -11.71
C LEU A 261 -19.28 -1.07 -11.93
N LEU A 262 -18.81 -0.18 -12.82
CA LEU A 262 -19.54 1.04 -13.19
C LEU A 262 -20.89 0.71 -13.85
N GLY A 263 -20.95 -0.32 -14.69
CA GLY A 263 -22.19 -0.82 -15.28
C GLY A 263 -23.19 -1.31 -14.22
N ILE A 264 -22.72 -2.08 -13.23
CA ILE A 264 -23.57 -2.53 -12.12
C ILE A 264 -24.08 -1.33 -11.31
N ALA A 265 -23.23 -0.33 -11.04
CA ALA A 265 -23.62 0.86 -10.33
C ALA A 265 -24.67 1.69 -11.08
N ALA A 266 -24.57 1.77 -12.42
CA ALA A 266 -25.55 2.43 -13.26
C ALA A 266 -26.90 1.70 -13.28
N LEU A 267 -26.89 0.35 -13.29
CA LEU A 267 -28.10 -0.48 -13.28
C LEU A 267 -28.78 -0.49 -11.89
N LYS A 268 -28.04 -0.28 -10.82
CA LYS A 268 -28.56 -0.25 -9.44
C LYS A 268 -28.08 1.03 -8.73
N PRO A 269 -28.69 2.18 -9.03
CA PRO A 269 -28.34 3.45 -8.38
C PRO A 269 -28.46 3.34 -6.85
N GLY A 270 -27.49 3.89 -6.13
CA GLY A 270 -27.44 3.82 -4.66
C GLY A 270 -26.94 2.50 -4.09
N TYR A 271 -26.64 1.49 -4.92
CA TYR A 271 -26.09 0.22 -4.43
C TYR A 271 -24.65 0.37 -3.93
N PHE A 272 -23.85 1.24 -4.57
CA PHE A 272 -22.53 1.62 -4.13
C PHE A 272 -22.49 3.12 -3.81
N PRO A 273 -21.80 3.53 -2.75
CA PRO A 273 -21.49 4.95 -2.52
C PRO A 273 -20.69 5.53 -3.70
N ASN A 274 -21.00 6.79 -4.07
CA ASN A 274 -20.47 7.40 -5.31
C ASN A 274 -18.92 7.44 -5.35
N PHE A 275 -18.24 7.62 -4.22
CA PHE A 275 -16.77 7.70 -4.18
C PHE A 275 -16.10 6.35 -4.51
N ILE A 276 -16.79 5.19 -4.27
CA ILE A 276 -16.25 3.86 -4.62
C ILE A 276 -16.04 3.73 -6.13
N LEU A 277 -16.79 4.51 -6.93
CA LEU A 277 -16.70 4.47 -8.39
C LEU A 277 -15.52 5.29 -8.91
N LEU A 278 -14.94 6.19 -8.11
CA LEU A 278 -13.84 7.06 -8.52
C LEU A 278 -12.63 6.29 -9.07
N PRO A 279 -12.11 5.24 -8.41
CA PRO A 279 -11.03 4.44 -8.98
C PRO A 279 -11.40 3.81 -10.32
N GLY A 280 -12.65 3.40 -10.50
CA GLY A 280 -13.14 2.86 -11.79
C GLY A 280 -13.06 3.88 -12.92
N PHE A 281 -13.51 5.10 -12.70
CA PHE A 281 -13.38 6.19 -13.66
C PHE A 281 -11.91 6.54 -13.98
N ILE A 282 -11.06 6.59 -12.95
CA ILE A 282 -9.62 6.83 -13.12
C ILE A 282 -9.01 5.72 -13.98
N THR A 283 -9.36 4.46 -13.75
CA THR A 283 -8.88 3.32 -14.55
C THR A 283 -9.19 3.48 -16.02
N ILE A 284 -10.41 3.90 -16.37
CA ILE A 284 -10.81 4.14 -17.75
C ILE A 284 -10.03 5.30 -18.36
N ALA A 285 -9.89 6.41 -17.63
CA ALA A 285 -9.11 7.57 -18.11
C ALA A 285 -7.64 7.21 -18.39
N LEU A 286 -7.01 6.45 -17.48
CA LEU A 286 -5.64 5.96 -17.68
C LEU A 286 -5.53 5.00 -18.88
N ALA A 287 -6.52 4.16 -19.11
CA ALA A 287 -6.55 3.27 -20.27
C ALA A 287 -6.62 4.05 -21.60
N PHE A 288 -7.36 5.17 -21.67
CA PHE A 288 -7.34 6.07 -22.83
C PHE A 288 -5.98 6.71 -23.05
N ILE A 289 -5.32 7.18 -21.98
CA ILE A 289 -3.96 7.73 -22.07
C ILE A 289 -3.00 6.67 -22.59
N ARG A 290 -3.05 5.46 -22.05
CA ARG A 290 -2.23 4.32 -22.47
C ARG A 290 -2.43 4.00 -23.95
N MET A 291 -3.69 3.95 -24.40
CA MET A 291 -4.02 3.68 -25.81
C MET A 291 -3.47 4.77 -26.72
N SER A 292 -3.57 6.05 -26.34
CA SER A 292 -3.04 7.16 -27.11
C SER A 292 -1.53 7.10 -27.27
N ILE A 293 -0.79 6.71 -26.21
CA ILE A 293 0.67 6.54 -26.28
C ILE A 293 1.02 5.35 -27.16
N ALA A 294 0.34 4.20 -27.02
CA ALA A 294 0.59 3.02 -27.81
C ALA A 294 0.35 3.26 -29.31
N LEU A 295 -0.70 4.01 -29.67
CA LEU A 295 -0.98 4.41 -31.06
C LEU A 295 0.12 5.32 -31.62
N LYS A 296 0.61 6.27 -30.82
CA LYS A 296 1.71 7.14 -31.23
C LYS A 296 2.99 6.35 -31.49
N GLU A 297 3.36 5.42 -30.59
CA GLU A 297 4.53 4.56 -30.75
C GLU A 297 4.40 3.65 -31.98
N ALA A 298 3.22 3.06 -32.20
CA ALA A 298 2.96 2.23 -33.37
C ALA A 298 3.08 3.02 -34.69
N ASN A 299 2.54 4.23 -34.74
CA ASN A 299 2.65 5.10 -35.91
C ASN A 299 4.10 5.52 -36.19
N THR A 300 4.87 5.83 -35.15
CA THR A 300 6.30 6.14 -35.27
C THR A 300 7.08 4.95 -35.84
N ALA A 301 6.84 3.74 -35.30
CA ALA A 301 7.50 2.52 -35.78
C ALA A 301 7.15 2.18 -37.24
N VAL A 302 5.92 2.46 -37.66
CA VAL A 302 5.52 2.31 -39.09
C VAL A 302 6.26 3.30 -39.95
N SER A 303 6.33 4.58 -39.55
CA SER A 303 7.05 5.62 -40.30
C SER A 303 8.55 5.30 -40.45
N GLU A 304 9.18 4.83 -39.37
CA GLU A 304 10.59 4.42 -39.39
C GLU A 304 10.82 3.20 -40.33
N ARG A 305 9.90 2.23 -40.34
CA ARG A 305 9.98 1.08 -41.27
C ARG A 305 9.79 1.50 -42.75
N VAL A 306 8.96 2.47 -43.02
CA VAL A 306 8.77 3.00 -44.37
C VAL A 306 10.05 3.72 -44.79
N LEU A 307 10.61 4.58 -43.93
CA LEU A 307 11.86 5.30 -44.21
C LEU A 307 13.05 4.34 -44.41
N ALA A 308 13.12 3.26 -43.61
CA ALA A 308 14.20 2.26 -43.75
C ALA A 308 14.05 1.38 -45.02
N ARG A 309 12.91 1.38 -45.67
CA ARG A 309 12.66 0.61 -46.92
C ARG A 309 12.88 1.50 -48.16
N THR A 310 12.82 2.79 -48.01
CA THR A 310 13.14 3.74 -49.11
C THR A 310 14.64 4.04 -49.02
N ASP A 311 15.42 3.53 -49.97
CA ASP A 311 16.85 3.91 -50.11
C ASP A 311 16.90 5.36 -50.60
N ASP A 312 17.54 6.24 -49.82
CA ASP A 312 17.69 7.66 -50.12
C ASP A 312 18.40 7.95 -51.43
N LEU A 313 19.17 6.95 -51.96
CA LEU A 313 19.93 7.06 -53.21
C LEU A 313 19.19 6.54 -54.44
N THR A 314 18.31 5.57 -54.27
CA THR A 314 17.63 4.91 -55.40
C THR A 314 16.13 5.20 -55.48
N GLY A 315 15.54 5.71 -54.42
CA GLY A 315 14.11 5.99 -54.36
C GLY A 315 13.21 4.73 -54.34
N LEU A 316 13.83 3.53 -54.18
CA LEU A 316 13.15 2.24 -54.12
C LEU A 316 12.90 1.79 -52.72
#